data_6fe860a4d41abe9f99786cf2a764841a
#
_entry.id   6fe860a4d41abe9f99786cf2a764841a
#
_cell.length_a   1.000
_cell.length_b   1.000
_cell.length_c   1.000
_cell.angle_alpha   90.00
_cell.angle_beta   90.00
_cell.angle_gamma   90.00
#
_symmetry.space_group_name_H-M   'P 1'
#
loop_
_entity.id
_entity.type
_entity.pdbx_description
1 polymer ?
#
loop_
_entity_poly.entity_id
_entity_poly.type
_entity_poly.pdbx_seq_one_letter_code
_entity_poly.pdbx_strand_id
1 'polypeptide(L)'
;MSRTARFTFTAVHSEGGLLPHELLERVAALDNGLPDLGPTAYYLAEHEPLGEAISRSWLRLLGCWRALRAALDKLPAGDPAVRLTRERWLLPLFQELGFGRLTTTRSQPLELDGRTFPISHVVGPVPIHLLGAGVDLD
;
A
#
# COMPACT_ATOMS: atom_id res chain seq x y z
N MET A 1 -15.78 29.47 19.39
CA MET A 1 -16.41 28.44 18.49
C MET A 1 -15.43 28.13 17.38
N SER A 2 -14.68 27.06 17.56
CA SER A 2 -13.66 26.64 16.55
C SER A 2 -14.38 25.99 15.38
N ARG A 3 -14.29 26.59 14.18
CA ARG A 3 -14.74 25.94 12.93
C ARG A 3 -13.81 24.77 12.68
N THR A 4 -14.27 23.57 13.01
CA THR A 4 -13.63 22.34 12.58
C THR A 4 -13.62 22.33 11.04
N ALA A 5 -12.44 22.43 10.45
CA ALA A 5 -12.31 22.30 9.00
C ALA A 5 -12.81 20.89 8.63
N ARG A 6 -13.89 20.81 7.86
CA ARG A 6 -14.38 19.53 7.33
C ARG A 6 -13.40 19.05 6.29
N PHE A 7 -12.74 17.93 6.56
CA PHE A 7 -11.91 17.27 5.55
C PHE A 7 -12.81 16.67 4.48
N THR A 8 -12.54 17.00 3.22
CA THR A 8 -13.19 16.36 2.09
C THR A 8 -12.22 15.39 1.45
N PHE A 9 -12.49 14.10 1.61
CA PHE A 9 -11.68 13.05 0.98
C PHE A 9 -12.13 12.88 -0.47
N THR A 10 -11.22 13.12 -1.41
CA THR A 10 -11.49 12.96 -2.85
C THR A 10 -10.98 11.64 -3.42
N ALA A 11 -10.02 11.02 -2.74
CA ALA A 11 -9.37 9.79 -3.16
C ALA A 11 -9.70 8.58 -2.28
N VAL A 12 -10.51 8.77 -1.23
CA VAL A 12 -10.93 7.70 -0.32
C VAL A 12 -12.43 7.50 -0.48
N HIS A 13 -12.82 6.31 -0.91
CA HIS A 13 -14.20 5.84 -0.94
C HIS A 13 -14.38 4.81 0.16
N SER A 14 -15.39 5.00 1.02
CA SER A 14 -15.75 4.04 2.06
C SER A 14 -17.12 3.47 1.77
N GLU A 15 -17.21 2.15 1.67
CA GLU A 15 -18.46 1.43 1.47
C GLU A 15 -18.74 0.53 2.68
N GLY A 16 -20.01 0.26 2.95
CA GLY A 16 -20.44 -0.66 4.01
C GLY A 16 -20.26 -0.11 5.43
N GLY A 17 -19.90 1.15 5.63
CA GLY A 17 -19.79 1.78 6.95
C GLY A 17 -18.64 1.26 7.83
N LEU A 18 -17.72 0.47 7.30
CA LEU A 18 -16.58 -0.09 8.04
C LEU A 18 -15.62 1.00 8.54
N LEU A 19 -15.43 2.05 7.73
CA LEU A 19 -14.66 3.25 8.07
C LEU A 19 -15.56 4.48 7.93
N PRO A 20 -16.28 4.86 9.00
CA PRO A 20 -17.14 6.04 9.00
C PRO A 20 -16.36 7.31 8.70
N HIS A 21 -17.01 8.27 8.07
CA HIS A 21 -16.37 9.54 7.68
C HIS A 21 -15.76 10.28 8.87
N GLU A 22 -16.43 10.27 10.01
CA GLU A 22 -15.97 10.88 11.26
C GLU A 22 -14.68 10.23 11.78
N LEU A 23 -14.54 8.91 11.62
CA LEU A 23 -13.31 8.20 11.97
C LEU A 23 -12.17 8.64 11.06
N LEU A 24 -12.39 8.72 9.76
CA LEU A 24 -11.39 9.17 8.79
C LEU A 24 -10.97 10.63 9.04
N GLU A 25 -11.90 11.52 9.40
CA GLU A 25 -11.58 12.89 9.80
C GLU A 25 -10.69 12.95 11.05
N ARG A 26 -10.97 12.12 12.06
CA ARG A 26 -10.15 12.03 13.28
C ARG A 26 -8.76 11.48 13.00
N VAL A 27 -8.65 10.45 12.15
CA VAL A 27 -7.36 9.90 11.70
C VAL A 27 -6.55 10.97 10.95
N ALA A 28 -7.17 11.68 10.00
CA ALA A 28 -6.52 12.74 9.24
C ALA A 28 -6.07 13.93 10.12
N ALA A 29 -6.80 14.20 11.19
CA ALA A 29 -6.45 15.22 12.18
C ALA A 29 -5.38 14.74 13.19
N LEU A 30 -4.93 13.49 13.12
CA LEU A 30 -4.04 12.85 14.10
C LEU A 30 -4.59 13.00 15.54
N ASP A 31 -5.88 12.71 15.72
CA ASP A 31 -6.59 12.86 16.99
C ASP A 31 -6.00 11.95 18.08
N ASN A 32 -5.39 12.52 19.09
CA ASN A 32 -4.78 11.83 20.22
C ASN A 32 -5.75 10.93 21.02
N GLY A 33 -7.06 11.08 20.83
CA GLY A 33 -8.07 10.21 21.41
C GLY A 33 -8.26 8.90 20.68
N LEU A 34 -7.59 8.70 19.53
CA LEU A 34 -7.56 7.41 18.84
C LEU A 34 -6.33 6.61 19.27
N PRO A 35 -6.48 5.30 19.56
CA PRO A 35 -5.33 4.46 19.83
C PRO A 35 -4.45 4.33 18.58
N ASP A 36 -3.18 4.04 18.80
CA ASP A 36 -2.21 3.69 17.77
C ASP A 36 -1.93 4.77 16.70
N LEU A 37 -2.23 6.04 16.99
CA LEU A 37 -1.79 7.19 16.17
C LEU A 37 -0.51 7.86 16.69
N GLY A 38 0.11 7.29 17.72
CA GLY A 38 1.40 7.76 18.22
C GLY A 38 2.57 7.27 17.35
N PRO A 39 3.71 8.00 17.33
CA PRO A 39 4.88 7.63 16.52
C PRO A 39 5.39 6.21 16.78
N THR A 40 5.39 5.78 18.03
CA THR A 40 5.88 4.45 18.44
C THR A 40 5.12 3.28 17.87
N ALA A 41 3.82 3.45 17.55
CA ALA A 41 3.02 2.44 16.86
C ALA A 41 3.52 2.17 15.42
N TYR A 42 4.27 3.11 14.87
CA TYR A 42 4.86 3.03 13.52
C TYR A 42 6.39 2.88 13.55
N TYR A 43 6.94 2.40 14.67
CA TYR A 43 8.38 2.21 14.85
C TYR A 43 9.22 3.49 14.69
N LEU A 44 8.60 4.65 14.91
CA LEU A 44 9.25 5.95 14.90
C LEU A 44 9.72 6.31 16.33
N ALA A 45 10.70 7.19 16.44
CA ALA A 45 11.09 7.74 17.74
C ALA A 45 9.95 8.62 18.31
N GLU A 46 9.82 8.68 19.64
CA GLU A 46 8.73 9.44 20.31
C GLU A 46 8.65 10.91 19.88
N HIS A 47 9.79 11.50 19.54
CA HIS A 47 9.89 12.89 19.12
C HIS A 47 9.73 13.09 17.60
N GLU A 48 9.57 12.03 16.82
CA GLU A 48 9.42 12.10 15.36
C GLU A 48 7.95 12.31 14.99
N PRO A 49 7.60 13.45 14.33
CA PRO A 49 6.23 13.73 13.98
C PRO A 49 5.70 12.72 12.94
N LEU A 50 4.60 12.05 13.25
CA LEU A 50 3.98 11.06 12.35
C LEU A 50 3.63 11.68 10.99
N GLY A 51 3.15 12.93 10.94
CA GLY A 51 2.84 13.63 9.70
C GLY A 51 4.05 13.82 8.78
N GLU A 52 5.25 14.02 9.34
CA GLU A 52 6.48 14.12 8.55
C GLU A 52 6.89 12.76 7.99
N ALA A 53 6.78 11.69 8.79
CA ALA A 53 7.05 10.33 8.33
C ALA A 53 6.10 9.94 7.19
N ILE A 54 4.80 10.21 7.33
CA ILE A 54 3.80 10.01 6.27
C ILE A 54 4.18 10.79 5.01
N SER A 55 4.57 12.05 5.15
CA SER A 55 4.94 12.90 4.02
C SER A 55 6.17 12.35 3.27
N ARG A 56 7.18 11.87 4.00
CA ARG A 56 8.38 11.25 3.40
C ARG A 56 8.02 9.99 2.61
N SER A 57 7.25 9.08 3.22
CA SER A 57 6.79 7.85 2.56
C SER A 57 5.95 8.16 1.33
N TRP A 58 5.05 9.13 1.43
CA TRP A 58 4.23 9.58 0.29
C TRP A 58 5.07 10.11 -0.87
N LEU A 59 6.02 10.99 -0.61
CA LEU A 59 6.90 11.55 -1.65
C LEU A 59 7.74 10.46 -2.33
N ARG A 60 8.23 9.49 -1.56
CA ARG A 60 8.96 8.33 -2.08
C ARG A 60 8.07 7.48 -2.98
N LEU A 61 6.88 7.12 -2.53
CA LEU A 61 5.91 6.35 -3.32
C LEU A 61 5.48 7.09 -4.59
N LEU A 62 5.28 8.40 -4.50
CA LEU A 62 4.96 9.23 -5.66
C LEU A 62 6.10 9.21 -6.70
N GLY A 63 7.36 9.22 -6.27
CA GLY A 63 8.52 9.04 -7.13
C GLY A 63 8.54 7.67 -7.82
N CYS A 64 8.29 6.59 -7.05
CA CYS A 64 8.19 5.22 -7.58
C CYS A 64 7.06 5.10 -8.61
N TRP A 65 5.89 5.67 -8.31
CA TRP A 65 4.74 5.67 -9.21
C TRP A 65 5.03 6.38 -10.54
N ARG A 66 5.62 7.57 -10.49
CA ARG A 66 6.00 8.33 -11.70
C ARG A 66 7.00 7.55 -12.54
N ALA A 67 8.00 6.93 -11.90
CA ALA A 67 9.00 6.11 -12.60
C ALA A 67 8.38 4.85 -13.22
N LEU A 68 7.41 4.21 -12.54
CA LEU A 68 6.65 3.11 -13.10
C LEU A 68 5.87 3.57 -14.33
N ARG A 69 5.06 4.62 -14.22
CA ARG A 69 4.24 5.15 -15.32
C ARG A 69 5.09 5.43 -16.56
N ALA A 70 6.19 6.17 -16.39
CA ALA A 70 7.11 6.49 -17.48
C ALA A 70 7.78 5.26 -18.11
N ALA A 71 7.89 4.17 -17.38
CA ALA A 71 8.43 2.91 -17.89
C ALA A 71 7.36 2.06 -18.59
N LEU A 72 6.13 2.04 -18.06
CA LEU A 72 4.98 1.36 -18.71
C LEU A 72 4.68 1.95 -20.08
N ASP A 73 4.75 3.27 -20.23
CA ASP A 73 4.51 3.98 -21.50
C ASP A 73 5.48 3.57 -22.62
N LYS A 74 6.58 2.89 -22.28
CA LYS A 74 7.61 2.41 -23.23
C LYS A 74 7.47 0.94 -23.58
N LEU A 75 6.55 0.23 -22.93
CA LEU A 75 6.33 -1.19 -23.19
C LEU A 75 5.47 -1.41 -24.43
N PRO A 76 5.65 -2.54 -25.13
CA PRO A 76 4.73 -2.94 -26.19
C PRO A 76 3.29 -3.11 -25.67
N ALA A 77 2.31 -2.90 -26.54
CA ALA A 77 0.92 -3.17 -26.22
C ALA A 77 0.75 -4.65 -25.83
N GLY A 78 0.02 -4.91 -24.74
CA GLY A 78 -0.23 -6.25 -24.23
C GLY A 78 0.91 -6.86 -23.40
N ASP A 79 1.99 -6.12 -23.13
CA ASP A 79 3.00 -6.58 -22.18
C ASP A 79 2.40 -6.59 -20.75
N PRO A 80 2.40 -7.73 -20.04
CA PRO A 80 1.85 -7.82 -18.68
C PRO A 80 2.64 -7.03 -17.64
N ALA A 81 3.82 -6.53 -17.95
CA ALA A 81 4.68 -5.70 -17.11
C ALA A 81 4.95 -6.25 -15.70
N VAL A 82 4.90 -7.58 -15.51
CA VAL A 82 4.96 -8.24 -14.19
C VAL A 82 6.21 -7.83 -13.42
N ARG A 83 7.40 -7.99 -14.03
CA ARG A 83 8.66 -7.67 -13.37
C ARG A 83 8.77 -6.18 -13.03
N LEU A 84 8.39 -5.34 -13.98
CA LEU A 84 8.47 -3.88 -13.84
C LEU A 84 7.57 -3.38 -12.71
N THR A 85 6.29 -3.83 -12.70
CA THR A 85 5.32 -3.48 -11.66
C THR A 85 5.77 -3.96 -10.29
N ARG A 86 6.24 -5.20 -10.20
CA ARG A 86 6.75 -5.77 -8.96
C ARG A 86 7.91 -4.95 -8.39
N GLU A 87 8.98 -4.75 -9.19
CA GLU A 87 10.22 -4.16 -8.70
C GLU A 87 10.11 -2.65 -8.45
N ARG A 88 9.35 -1.92 -9.28
CA ARG A 88 9.27 -0.45 -9.19
C ARG A 88 8.10 0.08 -8.37
N TRP A 89 7.10 -0.77 -8.10
CA TRP A 89 5.93 -0.32 -7.37
C TRP A 89 5.57 -1.21 -6.17
N LEU A 90 5.26 -2.48 -6.40
CA LEU A 90 4.68 -3.31 -5.36
C LEU A 90 5.65 -3.56 -4.20
N LEU A 91 6.90 -3.91 -4.47
CA LEU A 91 7.89 -4.12 -3.41
C LEU A 91 8.19 -2.84 -2.61
N PRO A 92 8.41 -1.67 -3.23
CA PRO A 92 8.49 -0.40 -2.49
C PRO A 92 7.23 -0.07 -1.69
N LEU A 93 6.04 -0.28 -2.25
CA LEU A 93 4.77 -0.04 -1.56
C LEU A 93 4.64 -0.89 -0.29
N PHE A 94 4.86 -2.20 -0.39
CA PHE A 94 4.80 -3.11 0.76
C PHE A 94 5.84 -2.73 1.83
N GLN A 95 7.02 -2.30 1.42
CA GLN A 95 8.05 -1.84 2.35
C GLN A 95 7.61 -0.58 3.10
N GLU A 96 7.04 0.42 2.41
CA GLU A 96 6.54 1.66 3.03
C GLU A 96 5.33 1.42 3.94
N LEU A 97 4.52 0.40 3.64
CA LEU A 97 3.38 -0.01 4.47
C LEU A 97 3.79 -0.86 5.70
N GLY A 98 5.09 -1.06 5.92
CA GLY A 98 5.59 -1.76 7.12
C GLY A 98 5.62 -3.29 7.01
N PHE A 99 5.31 -3.88 5.85
CA PHE A 99 5.44 -5.34 5.65
C PHE A 99 6.88 -5.80 5.50
N GLY A 100 7.82 -4.87 5.40
CA GLY A 100 9.22 -5.17 5.19
C GLY A 100 9.51 -5.78 3.81
N ARG A 101 10.56 -6.59 3.75
CA ARG A 101 10.92 -7.27 2.51
C ARG A 101 10.11 -8.54 2.35
N LEU A 102 9.28 -8.59 1.31
CA LEU A 102 8.53 -9.80 0.98
C LEU A 102 9.48 -10.95 0.65
N THR A 103 9.25 -12.11 1.27
CA THR A 103 10.02 -13.31 0.99
C THR A 103 9.50 -13.95 -0.29
N THR A 104 10.41 -14.25 -1.24
CA THR A 104 10.03 -14.96 -2.47
C THR A 104 9.77 -16.44 -2.16
N THR A 105 8.65 -16.96 -2.64
CA THR A 105 8.43 -18.41 -2.68
C THR A 105 9.23 -18.98 -3.85
N ARG A 106 10.17 -19.88 -3.55
CA ARG A 106 10.86 -20.62 -4.60
C ARG A 106 9.89 -21.66 -5.15
N SER A 107 9.04 -21.23 -6.10
CA SER A 107 8.26 -22.13 -6.98
C SER A 107 7.40 -23.20 -6.27
N GLN A 108 6.90 -22.96 -5.08
CA GLN A 108 5.88 -23.82 -4.50
C GLN A 108 4.50 -23.18 -4.75
N PRO A 109 3.74 -23.66 -5.74
CA PRO A 109 2.39 -23.20 -5.94
C PRO A 109 1.54 -23.53 -4.71
N LEU A 110 0.58 -22.67 -4.39
CA LEU A 110 -0.45 -22.99 -3.40
C LEU A 110 -1.48 -23.91 -4.07
N GLU A 111 -1.69 -25.07 -3.49
CA GLU A 111 -2.78 -25.98 -3.90
C GLU A 111 -3.94 -25.84 -2.92
N LEU A 112 -5.11 -25.50 -3.42
CA LEU A 112 -6.34 -25.37 -2.65
C LEU A 112 -7.49 -25.93 -3.47
N ASP A 113 -8.25 -26.87 -2.91
CA ASP A 113 -9.41 -27.51 -3.53
C ASP A 113 -9.15 -28.03 -4.96
N GLY A 114 -7.97 -28.64 -5.15
CA GLY A 114 -7.55 -29.18 -6.46
C GLY A 114 -7.17 -28.12 -7.51
N ARG A 115 -7.07 -26.86 -7.10
CA ARG A 115 -6.59 -25.76 -7.94
C ARG A 115 -5.21 -25.31 -7.50
N THR A 116 -4.37 -25.03 -8.49
CA THR A 116 -3.00 -24.55 -8.28
C THR A 116 -2.95 -23.04 -8.49
N PHE A 117 -2.44 -22.33 -7.49
CA PHE A 117 -2.27 -20.87 -7.55
C PHE A 117 -0.78 -20.52 -7.58
N PRO A 118 -0.32 -19.76 -8.58
CA PRO A 118 1.07 -19.35 -8.69
C PRO A 118 1.37 -18.24 -7.67
N ILE A 119 1.82 -18.62 -6.48
CA ILE A 119 2.19 -17.66 -5.43
C ILE A 119 3.64 -17.23 -5.60
N SER A 120 3.89 -15.93 -5.65
CA SER A 120 5.22 -15.39 -5.88
C SER A 120 5.95 -14.99 -4.59
N HIS A 121 5.22 -14.61 -3.55
CA HIS A 121 5.78 -14.13 -2.29
C HIS A 121 4.95 -14.57 -1.08
N VAL A 122 5.53 -14.43 0.11
CA VAL A 122 4.85 -14.66 1.39
C VAL A 122 5.22 -13.58 2.40
N VAL A 123 4.28 -13.29 3.31
CA VAL A 123 4.53 -12.55 4.55
C VAL A 123 4.09 -13.43 5.71
N GLY A 124 5.05 -13.97 6.45
CA GLY A 124 4.76 -15.02 7.42
C GLY A 124 4.02 -16.20 6.76
N PRO A 125 2.85 -16.62 7.27
CA PRO A 125 2.05 -17.69 6.68
C PRO A 125 1.15 -17.22 5.51
N VAL A 126 1.10 -15.91 5.21
CA VAL A 126 0.17 -15.34 4.24
C VAL A 126 0.76 -15.39 2.83
N PRO A 127 0.13 -16.13 1.88
CA PRO A 127 0.56 -16.13 0.50
C PRO A 127 0.18 -14.82 -0.21
N ILE A 128 1.08 -14.29 -1.03
CA ILE A 128 0.88 -13.08 -1.81
C ILE A 128 1.20 -13.37 -3.28
N HIS A 129 0.23 -13.09 -4.15
CA HIS A 129 0.43 -13.13 -5.60
C HIS A 129 0.52 -11.71 -6.13
N LEU A 130 1.67 -11.36 -6.73
CA LEU A 130 1.90 -10.04 -7.31
C LEU A 130 1.66 -10.10 -8.81
N LEU A 131 0.71 -9.31 -9.28
CA LEU A 131 0.34 -9.19 -10.69
C LEU A 131 1.01 -7.98 -11.36
N GLY A 132 1.14 -8.04 -12.67
CA GLY A 132 1.61 -6.92 -13.47
C GLY A 132 0.49 -5.93 -13.80
N ALA A 133 0.85 -4.67 -14.04
CA ALA A 133 -0.11 -3.62 -14.37
C ALA A 133 -0.86 -3.84 -15.70
N GLY A 134 -0.34 -4.71 -16.57
CA GLY A 134 -0.98 -5.07 -17.83
C GLY A 134 -1.82 -6.36 -17.77
N VAL A 135 -2.02 -6.93 -16.57
CA VAL A 135 -2.87 -8.11 -16.39
C VAL A 135 -4.31 -7.67 -16.19
N ASP A 136 -5.21 -8.18 -17.03
CA ASP A 136 -6.65 -8.04 -16.84
C ASP A 136 -7.10 -8.89 -15.66
N LEU A 137 -7.94 -8.33 -14.81
CA LEU A 137 -8.43 -8.97 -13.58
C LEU A 137 -9.89 -9.42 -13.70
N ASP A 138 -10.55 -9.13 -14.83
CA ASP A 138 -11.95 -9.47 -15.09
C ASP A 138 -12.13 -10.86 -15.70
#